data_35abe2d0b1c5397dc8477cc76bf70816
#
_entry.id   35abe2d0b1c5397dc8477cc76bf70816
#
_cell.length_a   1.000
_cell.length_b   1.000
_cell.length_c   1.000
_cell.angle_alpha   90.00
_cell.angle_beta   90.00
_cell.angle_gamma   90.00
#
_symmetry.space_group_name_H-M   'P 1'
#
loop_
_entity.id
_entity.type
_entity.pdbx_description
1 polymer ?
#
loop_
_entity_poly.entity_id
_entity_poly.type
_entity_poly.pdbx_seq_one_letter_code
_entity_poly.pdbx_strand_id
1 'polypeptide(L)'
;FMNILLFANTMQPIHRVAIVGAGNMGSGIAQKSAQEEFDVQMVDREQQWVDRGQGIIADFLTEAIGRRIFSEQQVEEIKSRITGVVGVEKTAKNTDLVIEAVFEDFDVKTAVFQTLDSACDEETILASNTSSLSVNELAEATGRPDRFVGLHFFYHPAKNRLVEVIPATSTSQQTIDRVVQYCKMLGKV
;
A
#
# COMPACT_ATOMS: atom_id res chain seq x y z
N PHE A 1 -15.41 40.96 18.33
CA PHE A 1 -15.83 39.74 17.63
C PHE A 1 -14.59 39.16 16.96
N MET A 2 -13.99 38.19 17.60
CA MET A 2 -12.76 37.50 17.15
C MET A 2 -13.19 36.33 16.27
N ASN A 3 -12.95 36.42 14.96
CA ASN A 3 -13.16 35.32 14.03
C ASN A 3 -12.15 34.22 14.33
N ILE A 4 -12.58 33.19 15.04
CA ILE A 4 -11.85 31.92 15.11
C ILE A 4 -12.10 31.20 13.79
N LEU A 5 -11.21 31.40 12.84
CA LEU A 5 -11.10 30.52 11.67
C LEU A 5 -10.57 29.17 12.18
N LEU A 6 -11.50 28.24 12.44
CA LEU A 6 -11.21 26.83 12.55
C LEU A 6 -10.71 26.38 11.18
N PHE A 7 -9.39 26.36 10.97
CA PHE A 7 -8.78 25.53 9.96
C PHE A 7 -9.01 24.08 10.40
N ALA A 8 -10.15 23.53 10.04
CA ALA A 8 -10.30 22.09 9.96
C ALA A 8 -9.28 21.65 8.91
N ASN A 9 -8.13 21.18 9.36
CA ASN A 9 -7.16 20.49 8.51
C ASN A 9 -7.88 19.20 8.08
N THR A 10 -8.63 19.26 6.97
CA THR A 10 -9.34 18.09 6.44
C THR A 10 -8.25 17.19 5.87
N MET A 11 -7.83 16.21 6.67
CA MET A 11 -6.95 15.14 6.21
C MET A 11 -7.54 14.57 4.92
N GLN A 12 -6.79 14.64 3.83
CA GLN A 12 -7.20 13.99 2.59
C GLN A 12 -7.17 12.48 2.81
N PRO A 13 -8.31 11.79 2.70
CA PRO A 13 -8.38 10.35 2.91
C PRO A 13 -7.60 9.62 1.81
N ILE A 14 -7.07 8.44 2.15
CA ILE A 14 -6.51 7.51 1.18
C ILE A 14 -7.67 6.76 0.53
N HIS A 15 -7.71 6.70 -0.79
CA HIS A 15 -8.70 5.96 -1.59
C HIS A 15 -8.02 5.05 -2.61
N ARG A 16 -6.92 5.50 -3.21
CA ARG A 16 -6.17 4.79 -4.25
C ARG A 16 -4.83 4.34 -3.71
N VAL A 17 -4.61 3.04 -3.76
CA VAL A 17 -3.40 2.42 -3.21
C VAL A 17 -2.68 1.65 -4.32
N ALA A 18 -1.38 1.85 -4.45
CA ALA A 18 -0.55 1.00 -5.30
C ALA A 18 0.31 0.07 -4.42
N ILE A 19 0.34 -1.21 -4.77
CA ILE A 19 1.17 -2.21 -4.11
C ILE A 19 2.24 -2.63 -5.10
N VAL A 20 3.50 -2.31 -4.83
CA VAL A 20 4.65 -2.64 -5.68
C VAL A 20 5.33 -3.90 -5.18
N GLY A 21 5.30 -4.92 -6.02
CA GLY A 21 5.69 -6.28 -5.69
C GLY A 21 4.46 -7.19 -5.56
N ALA A 22 4.22 -8.06 -6.55
CA ALA A 22 3.07 -8.97 -6.62
C ALA A 22 3.36 -10.35 -5.98
N GLY A 23 4.30 -10.40 -5.02
CA GLY A 23 4.61 -11.59 -4.23
C GLY A 23 3.56 -11.90 -3.16
N ASN A 24 3.87 -12.86 -2.27
CA ASN A 24 2.94 -13.30 -1.22
C ASN A 24 2.48 -12.16 -0.30
N MET A 25 3.39 -11.25 0.08
CA MET A 25 3.04 -10.10 0.92
C MET A 25 2.22 -9.08 0.13
N GLY A 26 2.70 -8.65 -1.06
CA GLY A 26 2.01 -7.65 -1.86
C GLY A 26 0.63 -8.10 -2.32
N SER A 27 0.46 -9.36 -2.77
CA SER A 27 -0.86 -9.92 -3.11
C SER A 27 -1.82 -9.89 -1.92
N GLY A 28 -1.34 -10.26 -0.72
CA GLY A 28 -2.16 -10.25 0.49
C GLY A 28 -2.53 -8.84 0.95
N ILE A 29 -1.64 -7.84 0.78
CA ILE A 29 -1.92 -6.43 1.07
C ILE A 29 -2.93 -5.89 0.04
N ALA A 30 -2.72 -6.17 -1.26
CA ALA A 30 -3.64 -5.79 -2.33
C ALA A 30 -5.04 -6.35 -2.12
N GLN A 31 -5.14 -7.66 -1.83
CA GLN A 31 -6.39 -8.31 -1.49
C GLN A 31 -7.09 -7.63 -0.31
N LYS A 32 -6.36 -7.41 0.80
CA LYS A 32 -6.95 -6.79 2.00
C LYS A 32 -7.44 -5.38 1.73
N SER A 33 -6.68 -4.58 1.01
CA SER A 33 -7.09 -3.23 0.63
C SER A 33 -8.37 -3.24 -0.24
N ALA A 34 -8.45 -4.13 -1.24
CA ALA A 34 -9.62 -4.25 -2.09
C ALA A 34 -10.86 -4.77 -1.34
N GLN A 35 -10.70 -5.63 -0.33
CA GLN A 35 -11.76 -6.08 0.56
C GLN A 35 -12.37 -4.93 1.37
N GLU A 36 -11.58 -3.95 1.72
CA GLU A 36 -11.99 -2.74 2.46
C GLU A 36 -12.25 -1.55 1.52
N GLU A 37 -12.63 -1.85 0.27
CA GLU A 37 -13.16 -0.92 -0.74
C GLU A 37 -12.16 0.11 -1.29
N PHE A 38 -10.85 -0.11 -1.13
CA PHE A 38 -9.84 0.72 -1.80
C PHE A 38 -9.69 0.32 -3.27
N ASP A 39 -9.44 1.31 -4.14
CA ASP A 39 -8.99 1.08 -5.51
C ASP A 39 -7.50 0.71 -5.49
N VAL A 40 -7.15 -0.45 -6.02
CA VAL A 40 -5.82 -1.02 -5.89
C VAL A 40 -5.16 -1.21 -7.25
N GLN A 41 -3.94 -0.71 -7.38
CA GLN A 41 -3.01 -1.12 -8.42
C GLN A 41 -2.02 -2.12 -7.84
N MET A 42 -1.96 -3.32 -8.40
CA MET A 42 -0.91 -4.29 -8.07
C MET A 42 0.16 -4.24 -9.16
N VAL A 43 1.33 -3.73 -8.80
CA VAL A 43 2.41 -3.38 -9.73
C VAL A 43 3.56 -4.36 -9.59
N ASP A 44 4.08 -4.87 -10.70
CA ASP A 44 5.35 -5.60 -10.72
C ASP A 44 6.12 -5.30 -12.02
N ARG A 45 7.38 -5.68 -12.08
CA ARG A 45 8.26 -5.41 -13.23
C ARG A 45 7.89 -6.19 -14.49
N GLU A 46 7.26 -7.37 -14.37
CA GLU A 46 6.94 -8.27 -15.47
C GLU A 46 5.53 -8.83 -15.35
N GLN A 47 4.88 -9.09 -16.50
CA GLN A 47 3.51 -9.63 -16.55
C GLN A 47 3.36 -10.94 -15.77
N GLN A 48 4.32 -11.84 -15.86
CA GLN A 48 4.25 -13.12 -15.16
C GLN A 48 4.13 -12.99 -13.63
N TRP A 49 4.72 -11.95 -13.04
CA TRP A 49 4.62 -11.71 -11.60
C TRP A 49 3.26 -11.10 -11.23
N VAL A 50 2.75 -10.21 -12.07
CA VAL A 50 1.39 -9.67 -11.93
C VAL A 50 0.36 -10.79 -12.01
N ASP A 51 0.45 -11.67 -13.03
CA ASP A 51 -0.44 -12.81 -13.22
C ASP A 51 -0.38 -13.77 -12.02
N ARG A 52 0.83 -14.06 -11.54
CA ARG A 52 1.04 -14.89 -10.35
C ARG A 52 0.35 -14.27 -9.12
N GLY A 53 0.52 -12.97 -8.89
CA GLY A 53 -0.10 -12.26 -7.78
C GLY A 53 -1.63 -12.29 -7.85
N GLN A 54 -2.20 -12.10 -9.03
CA GLN A 54 -3.64 -12.22 -9.27
C GLN A 54 -4.13 -13.66 -9.02
N GLY A 55 -3.33 -14.67 -9.41
CA GLY A 55 -3.61 -16.07 -9.13
C GLY A 55 -3.65 -16.36 -7.64
N ILE A 56 -2.67 -15.88 -6.86
CA ILE A 56 -2.65 -16.02 -5.39
C ILE A 56 -3.93 -15.45 -4.78
N ILE A 57 -4.34 -14.25 -5.21
CA ILE A 57 -5.58 -13.60 -4.71
C ILE A 57 -6.81 -14.43 -5.08
N ALA A 58 -6.89 -14.91 -6.33
CA ALA A 58 -8.01 -15.72 -6.82
C ALA A 58 -8.16 -17.02 -6.02
N ASP A 59 -7.06 -17.71 -5.73
CA ASP A 59 -7.07 -18.96 -4.94
C ASP A 59 -7.57 -18.70 -3.51
N PHE A 60 -7.11 -17.65 -2.86
CA PHE A 60 -7.58 -17.26 -1.52
C PHE A 60 -9.06 -16.90 -1.48
N LEU A 61 -9.54 -16.16 -2.47
CA LEU A 61 -10.93 -15.76 -2.54
C LEU A 61 -11.84 -16.95 -2.85
N THR A 62 -11.38 -17.89 -3.69
CA THR A 62 -12.09 -19.15 -3.97
C THR A 62 -12.21 -20.01 -2.70
N GLU A 63 -11.14 -20.13 -1.91
CA GLU A 63 -11.19 -20.80 -0.61
C GLU A 63 -12.17 -20.11 0.35
N ALA A 64 -12.22 -18.78 0.34
CA ALA A 64 -13.13 -18.00 1.18
C ALA A 64 -14.61 -18.24 0.82
N ILE A 65 -14.95 -18.41 -0.47
CA ILE A 65 -16.30 -18.82 -0.91
C ILE A 65 -16.61 -20.21 -0.33
N GLY A 66 -15.71 -21.18 -0.49
CA GLY A 66 -15.90 -22.54 0.02
C GLY A 66 -16.14 -22.59 1.53
N ARG A 67 -15.54 -21.67 2.27
CA ARG A 67 -15.73 -21.49 3.73
C ARG A 67 -16.91 -20.58 4.09
N ARG A 68 -17.66 -20.06 3.13
CA ARG A 68 -18.78 -19.11 3.33
C ARG A 68 -18.39 -17.81 4.04
N ILE A 69 -17.15 -17.35 3.85
CA ILE A 69 -16.68 -16.06 4.35
C ILE A 69 -17.15 -14.94 3.43
N PHE A 70 -17.10 -15.17 2.12
CA PHE A 70 -17.59 -14.28 1.07
C PHE A 70 -18.57 -15.00 0.15
N SER A 71 -19.52 -14.26 -0.41
CA SER A 71 -20.33 -14.70 -1.54
C SER A 71 -19.53 -14.54 -2.85
N GLU A 72 -19.98 -15.23 -3.92
CA GLU A 72 -19.40 -15.06 -5.26
C GLU A 72 -19.45 -13.58 -5.73
N GLN A 73 -20.57 -12.90 -5.47
CA GLN A 73 -20.71 -11.49 -5.80
C GLN A 73 -19.66 -10.61 -5.10
N GLN A 74 -19.45 -10.80 -3.79
CA GLN A 74 -18.44 -10.06 -3.05
C GLN A 74 -17.03 -10.32 -3.58
N VAL A 75 -16.74 -11.55 -3.99
CA VAL A 75 -15.44 -11.90 -4.59
C VAL A 75 -15.22 -11.17 -5.92
N GLU A 76 -16.25 -11.11 -6.77
CA GLU A 76 -16.13 -10.36 -8.03
C GLU A 76 -15.98 -8.84 -7.79
N GLU A 77 -16.67 -8.28 -6.80
CA GLU A 77 -16.50 -6.89 -6.38
C GLU A 77 -15.07 -6.60 -5.88
N ILE A 78 -14.49 -7.51 -5.07
CA ILE A 78 -13.10 -7.39 -4.59
C ILE A 78 -12.12 -7.43 -5.78
N LYS A 79 -12.27 -8.41 -6.68
CA LYS A 79 -11.41 -8.54 -7.86
C LYS A 79 -11.48 -7.32 -8.78
N SER A 80 -12.68 -6.76 -8.96
CA SER A 80 -12.90 -5.60 -9.83
C SER A 80 -12.15 -4.35 -9.37
N ARG A 81 -11.79 -4.25 -8.09
CA ARG A 81 -11.00 -3.17 -7.53
C ARG A 81 -9.48 -3.33 -7.70
N ILE A 82 -9.03 -4.48 -8.20
CA ILE A 82 -7.59 -4.75 -8.34
C ILE A 82 -7.20 -4.72 -9.81
N THR A 83 -6.38 -3.75 -10.18
CA THR A 83 -5.81 -3.63 -11.52
C THR A 83 -4.34 -4.04 -11.51
N GLY A 84 -3.97 -5.01 -12.38
CA GLY A 84 -2.57 -5.37 -12.58
C GLY A 84 -1.84 -4.34 -13.46
N VAL A 85 -0.64 -3.93 -13.07
CA VAL A 85 0.18 -2.96 -13.80
C VAL A 85 1.60 -3.52 -13.95
N VAL A 86 2.15 -3.44 -15.17
CA VAL A 86 3.53 -3.87 -15.47
C VAL A 86 4.42 -2.66 -15.65
N GLY A 87 5.46 -2.56 -14.82
CA GLY A 87 6.41 -1.46 -14.77
C GLY A 87 6.11 -0.47 -13.65
N VAL A 88 7.09 -0.28 -12.76
CA VAL A 88 6.96 0.59 -11.57
C VAL A 88 6.72 2.05 -11.98
N GLU A 89 7.33 2.46 -13.09
CA GLU A 89 7.17 3.79 -13.69
C GLU A 89 5.75 4.09 -14.21
N LYS A 90 4.91 3.06 -14.30
CA LYS A 90 3.51 3.18 -14.73
C LYS A 90 2.53 3.26 -13.56
N THR A 91 3.02 3.31 -12.33
CA THR A 91 2.17 3.57 -11.18
C THR A 91 1.41 4.88 -11.40
N ALA A 92 0.10 4.83 -11.21
CA ALA A 92 -0.75 5.97 -11.54
C ALA A 92 -0.41 7.20 -10.70
N LYS A 93 -0.31 8.37 -11.35
CA LYS A 93 0.00 9.64 -10.68
C LYS A 93 -0.94 9.96 -9.52
N ASN A 94 -2.24 9.73 -9.70
CA ASN A 94 -3.26 10.03 -8.71
C ASN A 94 -3.37 8.95 -7.59
N THR A 95 -2.28 8.26 -7.27
CA THR A 95 -2.20 7.31 -6.16
C THR A 95 -1.97 8.06 -4.84
N ASP A 96 -2.77 7.76 -3.81
CA ASP A 96 -2.65 8.41 -2.50
C ASP A 96 -1.56 7.78 -1.63
N LEU A 97 -1.39 6.46 -1.73
CA LEU A 97 -0.44 5.65 -0.97
C LEU A 97 0.18 4.57 -1.85
N VAL A 98 1.50 4.49 -1.87
CA VAL A 98 2.22 3.35 -2.44
C VAL A 98 2.83 2.53 -1.31
N ILE A 99 2.60 1.22 -1.33
CA ILE A 99 3.23 0.26 -0.40
C ILE A 99 4.17 -0.63 -1.20
N GLU A 100 5.45 -0.51 -0.95
CA GLU A 100 6.49 -1.35 -1.54
C GLU A 100 6.60 -2.67 -0.74
N ALA A 101 6.54 -3.80 -1.44
CA ALA A 101 6.65 -5.16 -0.92
C ALA A 101 7.50 -6.04 -1.85
N VAL A 102 8.56 -5.47 -2.45
CA VAL A 102 9.53 -6.19 -3.27
C VAL A 102 10.54 -6.95 -2.41
N PHE A 103 11.54 -7.56 -3.06
CA PHE A 103 12.58 -8.32 -2.37
C PHE A 103 13.30 -7.48 -1.31
N GLU A 104 13.65 -8.11 -0.16
CA GLU A 104 14.26 -7.44 1.00
C GLU A 104 15.74 -7.18 0.77
N ASP A 105 16.04 -6.19 -0.06
CA ASP A 105 17.35 -5.72 -0.44
C ASP A 105 17.33 -4.19 -0.54
N PHE A 106 18.30 -3.52 0.08
CA PHE A 106 18.34 -2.07 0.20
C PHE A 106 18.45 -1.36 -1.17
N ASP A 107 19.33 -1.86 -2.03
CA ASP A 107 19.57 -1.25 -3.35
C ASP A 107 18.35 -1.43 -4.27
N VAL A 108 17.71 -2.62 -4.21
CA VAL A 108 16.47 -2.89 -4.96
C VAL A 108 15.36 -1.96 -4.51
N LYS A 109 15.13 -1.81 -3.20
CA LYS A 109 14.09 -0.92 -2.67
C LYS A 109 14.38 0.54 -2.98
N THR A 110 15.63 0.98 -2.83
CA THR A 110 16.04 2.33 -3.18
C THR A 110 15.77 2.66 -4.65
N ALA A 111 16.11 1.76 -5.58
CA ALA A 111 15.83 1.95 -7.00
C ALA A 111 14.32 2.02 -7.31
N VAL A 112 13.51 1.21 -6.63
CA VAL A 112 12.04 1.26 -6.72
C VAL A 112 11.53 2.61 -6.22
N PHE A 113 11.97 3.08 -5.05
CA PHE A 113 11.53 4.36 -4.51
C PHE A 113 11.94 5.57 -5.35
N GLN A 114 13.14 5.58 -5.93
CA GLN A 114 13.57 6.61 -6.87
C GLN A 114 12.69 6.65 -8.13
N THR A 115 12.28 5.50 -8.62
CA THR A 115 11.35 5.40 -9.75
C THR A 115 9.96 5.93 -9.37
N LEU A 116 9.44 5.54 -8.20
CA LEU A 116 8.15 5.99 -7.69
C LEU A 116 8.14 7.49 -7.39
N ASP A 117 9.24 8.03 -6.88
CA ASP A 117 9.37 9.46 -6.60
C ASP A 117 9.22 10.31 -7.86
N SER A 118 9.65 9.79 -9.00
CA SER A 118 9.49 10.42 -10.31
C SER A 118 8.14 10.17 -10.97
N ALA A 119 7.49 9.03 -10.67
CA ALA A 119 6.26 8.58 -11.33
C ALA A 119 4.99 9.11 -10.66
N CYS A 120 5.00 9.23 -9.32
CA CYS A 120 3.83 9.61 -8.53
C CYS A 120 3.74 11.13 -8.30
N ASP A 121 2.54 11.62 -8.02
CA ASP A 121 2.33 13.01 -7.60
C ASP A 121 3.07 13.31 -6.29
N GLU A 122 3.42 14.60 -6.08
CA GLU A 122 4.19 15.03 -4.90
C GLU A 122 3.48 14.66 -3.58
N GLU A 123 2.15 14.67 -3.55
CA GLU A 123 1.34 14.37 -2.37
C GLU A 123 1.20 12.88 -2.04
N THR A 124 1.68 11.99 -2.93
CA THR A 124 1.66 10.54 -2.71
C THR A 124 2.55 10.16 -1.55
N ILE A 125 2.02 9.39 -0.60
CA ILE A 125 2.79 8.78 0.48
C ILE A 125 3.48 7.53 -0.04
N LEU A 126 4.77 7.38 0.27
CA LEU A 126 5.54 6.17 0.00
C LEU A 126 5.74 5.38 1.28
N ALA A 127 5.46 4.08 1.24
CA ALA A 127 5.61 3.19 2.39
C ALA A 127 6.41 1.94 2.03
N SER A 128 7.28 1.48 2.92
CA SER A 128 8.00 0.22 2.77
C SER A 128 7.46 -0.85 3.71
N ASN A 129 7.21 -2.05 3.18
CA ASN A 129 6.86 -3.23 3.97
C ASN A 129 8.12 -3.96 4.50
N THR A 130 9.25 -3.29 4.58
CA THR A 130 10.48 -3.87 5.12
C THR A 130 10.30 -4.36 6.56
N SER A 131 10.94 -5.48 6.90
CA SER A 131 10.98 -6.03 8.26
C SER A 131 12.27 -5.70 9.00
N SER A 132 13.32 -5.26 8.31
CA SER A 132 14.68 -5.21 8.87
C SER A 132 15.53 -4.03 8.41
N LEU A 133 15.20 -3.42 7.26
CA LEU A 133 15.97 -2.30 6.73
C LEU A 133 15.61 -0.99 7.43
N SER A 134 16.58 -0.08 7.48
CA SER A 134 16.41 1.25 8.07
C SER A 134 15.40 2.08 7.30
N VAL A 135 14.27 2.40 7.94
CA VAL A 135 13.23 3.28 7.38
C VAL A 135 13.79 4.69 7.14
N ASN A 136 14.72 5.16 7.98
CA ASN A 136 15.38 6.45 7.80
C ASN A 136 16.21 6.48 6.49
N GLU A 137 17.05 5.47 6.26
CA GLU A 137 17.89 5.41 5.07
C GLU A 137 17.06 5.29 3.78
N LEU A 138 15.96 4.52 3.82
CA LEU A 138 15.03 4.43 2.70
C LEU A 138 14.30 5.77 2.44
N ALA A 139 13.92 6.48 3.50
CA ALA A 139 13.29 7.80 3.38
C ALA A 139 14.24 8.82 2.74
N GLU A 140 15.52 8.83 3.15
CA GLU A 140 16.55 9.71 2.61
C GLU A 140 16.86 9.44 1.12
N ALA A 141 16.57 8.23 0.64
CA ALA A 141 16.72 7.89 -0.77
C ALA A 141 15.61 8.47 -1.67
N THR A 142 14.57 9.11 -1.09
CA THR A 142 13.46 9.74 -1.80
C THR A 142 13.55 11.26 -1.74
N GLY A 143 12.91 11.97 -2.67
CA GLY A 143 12.74 13.43 -2.66
C GLY A 143 11.65 13.91 -1.69
N ARG A 144 10.95 12.99 -0.99
CA ARG A 144 9.80 13.29 -0.10
C ARG A 144 9.90 12.57 1.25
N PRO A 145 10.98 12.74 2.03
CA PRO A 145 11.17 12.00 3.27
C PRO A 145 10.12 12.29 4.35
N ASP A 146 9.44 13.43 4.26
CA ASP A 146 8.31 13.80 5.12
C ASP A 146 7.03 13.01 4.79
N ARG A 147 6.94 12.41 3.61
CA ARG A 147 5.86 11.53 3.12
C ARG A 147 6.31 10.08 2.95
N PHE A 148 7.31 9.68 3.72
CA PHE A 148 7.81 8.30 3.75
C PHE A 148 7.56 7.66 5.11
N VAL A 149 7.21 6.36 5.13
CA VAL A 149 6.94 5.61 6.36
C VAL A 149 7.22 4.11 6.17
N GLY A 150 7.69 3.42 7.20
CA GLY A 150 7.63 1.98 7.28
C GLY A 150 6.20 1.52 7.58
N LEU A 151 5.72 0.52 6.84
CA LEU A 151 4.38 -0.05 7.03
C LEU A 151 4.48 -1.56 6.95
N HIS A 152 4.87 -2.17 8.07
CA HIS A 152 5.21 -3.57 8.15
C HIS A 152 3.98 -4.44 8.45
N PHE A 153 3.53 -5.18 7.45
CA PHE A 153 2.47 -6.17 7.56
C PHE A 153 3.04 -7.54 7.91
N PHE A 154 2.31 -8.27 8.75
CA PHE A 154 2.65 -9.64 9.10
C PHE A 154 1.90 -10.65 8.23
N TYR A 155 2.53 -11.79 7.96
CA TYR A 155 1.93 -12.86 7.17
C TYR A 155 0.74 -13.50 7.92
N HIS A 156 -0.38 -13.77 7.32
CA HIS A 156 -0.88 -13.40 5.99
C HIS A 156 -1.61 -12.04 6.09
N PRO A 157 -1.30 -11.05 5.26
CA PRO A 157 -1.83 -9.68 5.42
C PRO A 157 -3.35 -9.59 5.45
N ALA A 158 -4.07 -10.46 4.72
CA ALA A 158 -5.53 -10.47 4.73
C ALA A 158 -6.14 -11.11 6.00
N LYS A 159 -5.37 -11.87 6.77
CA LYS A 159 -5.84 -12.60 7.97
C LYS A 159 -5.29 -12.02 9.26
N ASN A 160 -3.99 -11.69 9.27
CA ASN A 160 -3.33 -11.12 10.45
C ASN A 160 -3.76 -9.65 10.63
N ARG A 161 -4.12 -9.30 11.85
CA ARG A 161 -4.57 -7.94 12.18
C ARG A 161 -3.44 -6.99 12.53
N LEU A 162 -2.26 -7.51 12.87
CA LEU A 162 -1.12 -6.70 13.27
C LEU A 162 -0.49 -6.01 12.05
N VAL A 163 -0.26 -4.71 12.18
CA VAL A 163 0.58 -3.90 11.29
C VAL A 163 1.36 -2.89 12.13
N GLU A 164 2.63 -2.71 11.82
CA GLU A 164 3.47 -1.70 12.46
C GLU A 164 3.60 -0.49 11.55
N VAL A 165 3.31 0.69 12.09
CA VAL A 165 3.58 1.98 11.44
C VAL A 165 4.88 2.53 12.04
N ILE A 166 5.92 2.62 11.23
CA ILE A 166 7.29 2.93 11.65
C ILE A 166 7.72 4.25 10.99
N PRO A 167 7.54 5.41 11.65
CA PRO A 167 7.95 6.68 11.09
C PRO A 167 9.47 6.78 10.96
N ALA A 168 9.96 7.39 9.87
CA ALA A 168 11.30 7.94 9.81
C ALA A 168 11.38 9.21 10.66
N THR A 169 12.60 9.67 10.96
CA THR A 169 12.80 10.92 11.72
C THR A 169 12.18 12.14 11.02
N SER A 170 12.13 12.13 9.70
CA SER A 170 11.56 13.19 8.86
C SER A 170 10.08 13.05 8.55
N THR A 171 9.45 11.90 8.88
CA THR A 171 8.04 11.64 8.57
C THR A 171 7.14 12.69 9.24
N SER A 172 6.29 13.36 8.47
CA SER A 172 5.35 14.34 8.99
C SER A 172 4.22 13.69 9.80
N GLN A 173 3.70 14.42 10.80
CA GLN A 173 2.55 13.94 11.57
C GLN A 173 1.33 13.68 10.68
N GLN A 174 1.12 14.50 9.65
CA GLN A 174 0.04 14.31 8.68
C GLN A 174 0.17 12.97 7.94
N THR A 175 1.38 12.59 7.52
CA THR A 175 1.64 11.28 6.90
C THR A 175 1.31 10.14 7.86
N ILE A 176 1.76 10.23 9.12
CA ILE A 176 1.48 9.22 10.15
C ILE A 176 -0.03 9.07 10.34
N ASP A 177 -0.74 10.18 10.52
CA ASP A 177 -2.18 10.18 10.78
C ASP A 177 -2.97 9.56 9.62
N ARG A 178 -2.62 9.89 8.36
CA ARG A 178 -3.24 9.32 7.16
C ARG A 178 -3.03 7.80 7.07
N VAL A 179 -1.79 7.34 7.31
CA VAL A 179 -1.45 5.91 7.25
C VAL A 179 -2.10 5.13 8.39
N VAL A 180 -2.12 5.68 9.60
CA VAL A 180 -2.83 5.08 10.75
C VAL A 180 -4.32 4.97 10.47
N GLN A 181 -4.93 5.98 9.84
CA GLN A 181 -6.33 5.90 9.44
C GLN A 181 -6.56 4.80 8.40
N TYR A 182 -5.71 4.70 7.38
CA TYR A 182 -5.75 3.60 6.41
C TYR A 182 -5.67 2.23 7.10
N CYS A 183 -4.75 2.04 8.04
CA CYS A 183 -4.64 0.79 8.80
C CYS A 183 -5.91 0.48 9.59
N LYS A 184 -6.53 1.49 10.21
CA LYS A 184 -7.82 1.33 10.92
C LYS A 184 -8.95 0.91 9.99
N MET A 185 -9.02 1.51 8.78
CA MET A 185 -10.00 1.13 7.76
C MET A 185 -9.79 -0.32 7.29
N LEU A 186 -8.55 -0.80 7.23
CA LEU A 186 -8.24 -2.22 6.99
C LEU A 186 -8.61 -3.14 8.17
N GLY A 187 -9.12 -2.64 9.29
CA GLY A 187 -9.37 -3.41 10.50
C GLY A 187 -8.10 -3.90 11.18
N LYS A 188 -6.98 -3.20 10.99
CA LYS A 188 -5.69 -3.49 11.62
C LYS A 188 -5.60 -2.89 13.02
N VAL A 189 -4.68 -3.46 13.80
CA VAL A 189 -4.33 -3.03 15.17
C VAL A 189 -2.83 -2.90 15.29
#